data_2f3c78b8301ddb4bd63c72f96eb79315
#
_entry.id   2f3c78b8301ddb4bd63c72f96eb79315
#
_cell.length_a   1.000
_cell.length_b   1.000
_cell.length_c   1.000
_cell.angle_alpha   90.00
_cell.angle_beta   90.00
_cell.angle_gamma   90.00
#
_symmetry.space_group_name_H-M   'P 1'
#
loop_
_entity.id
_entity.type
_entity.pdbx_description
1 polymer ?
#
loop_
_entity_poly.entity_id
_entity_poly.type
_entity_poly.pdbx_seq_one_letter_code
_entity_poly.pdbx_strand_id
1 'polypeptide(L)'
;MSPMNVDAIRDFCLAFPGATEKLQWGDDLCFKIGGKIFAMAGLDNPRLCFKCTPETFAELIEREDIHPAPYVGRYKWVMLDRLDAVRWDELQELIRVSYEMVAAKAPRKKFRKKGSASKRTRLKRKRA
;
A
#
# COMPACT_ATOMS: atom_id res chain seq x y z
N MET A 1 -20.89 13.43 3.07
CA MET A 1 -20.59 12.25 2.33
C MET A 1 -19.15 11.84 2.48
N SER A 2 -18.93 10.58 2.74
CA SER A 2 -17.58 10.10 2.97
C SER A 2 -16.81 9.96 1.66
N PRO A 3 -15.52 10.35 1.62
CA PRO A 3 -14.70 10.08 0.46
C PRO A 3 -14.23 8.62 0.42
N MET A 4 -14.63 7.83 1.42
CA MET A 4 -14.12 6.48 1.59
C MET A 4 -14.77 5.51 0.64
N ASN A 5 -14.29 5.49 -0.59
CA ASN A 5 -14.70 4.50 -1.57
C ASN A 5 -13.46 4.02 -2.31
N VAL A 6 -13.64 2.96 -3.09
CA VAL A 6 -12.51 2.36 -3.80
C VAL A 6 -11.88 3.34 -4.78
N ASP A 7 -12.69 4.19 -5.41
CA ASP A 7 -12.13 5.14 -6.38
C ASP A 7 -11.18 6.14 -5.71
N ALA A 8 -11.53 6.64 -4.53
CA ALA A 8 -10.67 7.57 -3.82
C ALA A 8 -9.37 6.88 -3.40
N ILE A 9 -9.47 5.65 -2.94
CA ILE A 9 -8.30 4.88 -2.54
C ILE A 9 -7.41 4.61 -3.75
N ARG A 10 -8.03 4.26 -4.86
CA ARG A 10 -7.29 3.98 -6.10
C ARG A 10 -6.53 5.22 -6.55
N ASP A 11 -7.18 6.37 -6.58
CA ASP A 11 -6.52 7.60 -6.99
C ASP A 11 -5.34 7.92 -6.07
N PHE A 12 -5.53 7.74 -4.78
CA PHE A 12 -4.47 8.02 -3.82
C PHE A 12 -3.28 7.08 -4.02
N CYS A 13 -3.55 5.79 -4.17
CA CYS A 13 -2.47 4.80 -4.31
C CYS A 13 -1.70 4.99 -5.61
N LEU A 14 -2.40 5.29 -6.69
CA LEU A 14 -1.74 5.42 -7.99
C LEU A 14 -0.96 6.72 -8.12
N ALA A 15 -1.17 7.66 -7.20
CA ALA A 15 -0.40 8.90 -7.21
C ALA A 15 1.04 8.72 -6.69
N PHE A 16 1.33 7.61 -6.00
CA PHE A 16 2.68 7.37 -5.53
C PHE A 16 3.61 7.06 -6.71
N PRO A 17 4.86 7.51 -6.64
CA PRO A 17 5.81 7.27 -7.74
C PRO A 17 5.98 5.79 -8.05
N GLY A 18 5.85 5.45 -9.32
CA GLY A 18 6.04 4.07 -9.77
C GLY A 18 4.93 3.10 -9.44
N ALA A 19 3.86 3.57 -8.80
CA ALA A 19 2.77 2.68 -8.41
C ALA A 19 1.97 2.23 -9.63
N THR A 20 1.59 0.95 -9.61
CA THR A 20 0.76 0.36 -10.65
C THR A 20 -0.37 -0.41 -9.98
N GLU A 21 -1.32 -0.86 -10.77
CA GLU A 21 -2.44 -1.63 -10.24
C GLU A 21 -2.63 -2.89 -11.07
N LYS A 22 -3.21 -3.90 -10.44
CA LYS A 22 -3.55 -5.14 -11.13
C LYS A 22 -4.72 -5.79 -10.41
N LEU A 23 -5.71 -6.21 -11.19
CA LEU A 23 -6.83 -6.95 -10.63
C LEU A 23 -6.41 -8.41 -10.51
N GLN A 24 -6.51 -8.96 -9.30
CA GLN A 24 -6.11 -10.34 -9.02
C GLN A 24 -7.18 -11.04 -8.20
N TRP A 25 -7.16 -12.36 -8.25
CA TRP A 25 -8.04 -13.20 -7.45
C TRP A 25 -9.51 -12.80 -7.57
N GLY A 26 -9.91 -12.48 -8.81
CA GLY A 26 -11.29 -12.16 -9.11
C GLY A 26 -11.60 -10.68 -8.93
N ASP A 27 -11.73 -10.23 -7.69
CA ASP A 27 -12.17 -8.86 -7.44
C ASP A 27 -11.24 -8.08 -6.53
N ASP A 28 -10.00 -8.53 -6.33
CA ASP A 28 -9.04 -7.80 -5.51
C ASP A 28 -8.17 -6.91 -6.38
N LEU A 29 -8.29 -5.60 -6.17
CA LEU A 29 -7.47 -4.63 -6.89
C LEU A 29 -6.21 -4.38 -6.10
N CYS A 30 -5.08 -4.80 -6.64
CA CYS A 30 -3.80 -4.75 -5.95
C CYS A 30 -2.97 -3.58 -6.45
N PHE A 31 -2.46 -2.77 -5.53
CA PHE A 31 -1.59 -1.64 -5.86
C PHE A 31 -0.16 -2.04 -5.56
N LYS A 32 0.72 -1.85 -6.53
CA LYS A 32 2.06 -2.42 -6.48
C LYS A 32 3.14 -1.36 -6.70
N ILE A 33 4.30 -1.65 -6.15
CA ILE A 33 5.51 -0.89 -6.44
C ILE A 33 6.65 -1.89 -6.59
N GLY A 34 7.35 -1.80 -7.73
CA GLY A 34 8.43 -2.74 -8.01
C GLY A 34 7.99 -4.19 -8.05
N GLY A 35 6.74 -4.43 -8.45
CA GLY A 35 6.20 -5.78 -8.52
C GLY A 35 5.67 -6.33 -7.21
N LYS A 36 5.74 -5.54 -6.12
CA LYS A 36 5.27 -5.99 -4.81
C LYS A 36 4.03 -5.20 -4.40
N ILE A 37 3.08 -5.88 -3.77
CA ILE A 37 1.81 -5.25 -3.35
C ILE A 37 2.05 -4.40 -2.10
N PHE A 38 1.53 -3.17 -2.09
CA PHE A 38 1.56 -2.34 -0.88
C PHE A 38 0.16 -2.04 -0.35
N ALA A 39 -0.88 -2.27 -1.14
CA ALA A 39 -2.26 -2.13 -0.68
C ALA A 39 -3.15 -2.96 -1.60
N MET A 40 -4.30 -3.38 -1.07
CA MET A 40 -5.19 -4.24 -1.83
C MET A 40 -6.62 -3.92 -1.42
N ALA A 41 -7.48 -3.64 -2.40
CA ALA A 41 -8.87 -3.26 -2.15
C ALA A 41 -9.81 -4.27 -2.79
N GLY A 42 -10.80 -4.73 -2.04
CA GLY A 42 -11.85 -5.58 -2.59
C GLY A 42 -12.88 -4.74 -3.32
N LEU A 43 -13.30 -5.16 -4.50
CA LEU A 43 -14.27 -4.41 -5.29
C LEU A 43 -15.71 -4.81 -4.98
N ASP A 44 -15.99 -6.10 -4.92
CA ASP A 44 -17.34 -6.58 -4.64
C ASP A 44 -17.72 -6.38 -3.19
N ASN A 45 -16.77 -6.60 -2.31
CA ASN A 45 -16.98 -6.48 -0.86
C ASN A 45 -15.93 -5.52 -0.36
N PRO A 46 -16.26 -4.22 -0.30
CA PRO A 46 -15.24 -3.19 -0.01
C PRO A 46 -14.50 -3.46 1.30
N ARG A 47 -13.22 -3.71 1.17
CA ARG A 47 -12.31 -3.89 2.29
C ARG A 47 -10.94 -3.48 1.83
N LEU A 48 -10.04 -3.27 2.76
CA LEU A 48 -8.72 -2.77 2.40
C LEU A 48 -7.67 -3.45 3.25
N CYS A 49 -6.58 -3.87 2.62
CA CYS A 49 -5.44 -4.46 3.30
C CYS A 49 -4.20 -3.64 3.00
N PHE A 50 -3.34 -3.50 4.00
CA PHE A 50 -2.05 -2.85 3.82
C PHE A 50 -1.09 -3.28 4.93
N LYS A 51 0.19 -3.00 4.72
CA LYS A 51 1.23 -3.42 5.66
C LYS A 51 1.49 -2.34 6.69
N CYS A 52 1.77 -2.74 7.92
CA CYS A 52 2.03 -1.82 9.02
C CYS A 52 3.38 -2.10 9.66
N THR A 53 3.88 -1.12 10.42
CA THR A 53 4.95 -1.38 11.36
C THR A 53 4.42 -2.25 12.49
N PRO A 54 5.28 -2.97 13.22
CA PRO A 54 4.79 -3.79 14.32
C PRO A 54 3.99 -3.00 15.36
N GLU A 55 4.41 -1.78 15.65
CA GLU A 55 3.71 -0.95 16.64
C GLU A 55 2.32 -0.56 16.16
N THR A 56 2.23 -0.13 14.90
CA THR A 56 0.95 0.27 14.35
C THR A 56 0.02 -0.93 14.19
N PHE A 57 0.57 -2.08 13.80
CA PHE A 57 -0.21 -3.31 13.70
C PHE A 57 -0.87 -3.64 15.04
N ALA A 58 -0.07 -3.62 16.12
CA ALA A 58 -0.59 -3.96 17.44
C ALA A 58 -1.71 -3.01 17.87
N GLU A 59 -1.58 -1.74 17.53
CA GLU A 59 -2.58 -0.76 17.89
C GLU A 59 -3.86 -0.92 17.07
N LEU A 60 -3.70 -1.10 15.77
CA LEU A 60 -4.86 -1.14 14.89
C LEU A 60 -5.73 -2.36 15.11
N ILE A 61 -5.15 -3.53 15.37
CA ILE A 61 -5.96 -4.74 15.51
C ILE A 61 -6.79 -4.74 16.78
N GLU A 62 -6.60 -3.76 17.67
CA GLU A 62 -7.48 -3.60 18.83
C GLU A 62 -8.71 -2.78 18.52
N ARG A 63 -8.77 -2.16 17.36
CA ARG A 63 -9.94 -1.36 16.96
C ARG A 63 -10.97 -2.26 16.31
N GLU A 64 -12.24 -1.84 16.40
CA GLU A 64 -13.31 -2.54 15.69
C GLU A 64 -13.08 -2.49 14.21
N ASP A 65 -13.49 -3.54 13.52
CA ASP A 65 -13.45 -3.61 12.06
C ASP A 65 -12.03 -3.65 11.47
N ILE A 66 -11.01 -3.86 12.32
CA ILE A 66 -9.63 -4.03 11.85
C ILE A 66 -9.06 -5.28 12.48
N HIS A 67 -8.49 -6.15 11.65
CA HIS A 67 -7.87 -7.37 12.15
C HIS A 67 -6.69 -7.76 11.29
N PRO A 68 -5.91 -8.76 11.75
CA PRO A 68 -4.80 -9.26 10.91
C PRO A 68 -5.36 -9.78 9.59
N ALA A 69 -4.71 -9.43 8.51
CA ALA A 69 -5.15 -9.89 7.19
C ALA A 69 -4.93 -11.40 7.08
N PRO A 70 -5.86 -12.13 6.45
CA PRO A 70 -5.70 -13.57 6.29
C PRO A 70 -4.40 -13.91 5.58
N TYR A 71 -3.72 -14.95 6.06
CA TYR A 71 -2.50 -15.50 5.50
C TYR A 71 -1.26 -14.61 5.63
N VAL A 72 -1.41 -13.28 5.74
CA VAL A 72 -0.26 -12.38 5.81
C VAL A 72 -0.23 -11.55 7.08
N GLY A 73 -1.11 -11.86 8.05
CA GLY A 73 -1.11 -11.13 9.32
C GLY A 73 0.21 -11.23 10.05
N ARG A 74 0.91 -12.37 9.92
CA ARG A 74 2.21 -12.53 10.59
C ARG A 74 3.27 -11.59 10.05
N TYR A 75 3.02 -10.99 8.87
CA TYR A 75 3.93 -10.00 8.30
C TYR A 75 3.45 -8.59 8.58
N LYS A 76 2.51 -8.46 9.52
CA LYS A 76 1.98 -7.17 9.98
C LYS A 76 1.09 -6.49 8.96
N TRP A 77 0.38 -7.28 8.16
CA TRP A 77 -0.68 -6.79 7.31
C TRP A 77 -1.99 -6.78 8.07
N VAL A 78 -2.76 -5.72 7.91
CA VAL A 78 -4.10 -5.61 8.52
C VAL A 78 -5.15 -5.58 7.43
N MET A 79 -6.38 -5.92 7.80
CA MET A 79 -7.53 -5.82 6.92
C MET A 79 -8.59 -4.97 7.61
N LEU A 80 -9.07 -3.97 6.89
CA LEU A 80 -10.20 -3.17 7.31
C LEU A 80 -11.45 -3.80 6.71
N ASP A 81 -12.43 -4.14 7.56
CA ASP A 81 -13.70 -4.71 7.09
C ASP A 81 -14.54 -3.66 6.37
N ARG A 82 -14.31 -2.40 6.68
CA ARG A 82 -15.01 -1.30 6.06
C ARG A 82 -13.99 -0.24 5.68
N LEU A 83 -14.21 0.41 4.56
CA LEU A 83 -13.27 1.43 4.10
C LEU A 83 -13.22 2.63 5.04
N ASP A 84 -14.28 2.86 5.81
CA ASP A 84 -14.32 3.98 6.74
C ASP A 84 -14.02 3.57 8.19
N ALA A 85 -13.41 2.40 8.39
CA ALA A 85 -12.97 1.99 9.72
C ALA A 85 -11.92 2.93 10.29
N VAL A 86 -11.23 3.66 9.44
CA VAL A 86 -10.21 4.63 9.81
C VAL A 86 -10.54 5.93 9.08
N ARG A 87 -10.27 7.06 9.71
CA ARG A 87 -10.52 8.36 9.06
C ARG A 87 -9.63 8.49 7.82
N TRP A 88 -10.13 9.25 6.84
CA TRP A 88 -9.41 9.36 5.56
C TRP A 88 -7.99 9.92 5.74
N ASP A 89 -7.82 10.94 6.57
CA ASP A 89 -6.51 11.52 6.76
C ASP A 89 -5.54 10.53 7.43
N GLU A 90 -6.04 9.74 8.38
CA GLU A 90 -5.21 8.72 9.01
C GLU A 90 -4.92 7.59 8.02
N LEU A 91 -5.90 7.22 7.22
CA LEU A 91 -5.72 6.14 6.25
C LEU A 91 -4.66 6.51 5.21
N GLN A 92 -4.66 7.77 4.77
CA GLN A 92 -3.65 8.21 3.81
C GLN A 92 -2.24 8.02 4.37
N GLU A 93 -2.05 8.35 5.65
CA GLU A 93 -0.76 8.19 6.27
C GLU A 93 -0.39 6.72 6.41
N LEU A 94 -1.35 5.88 6.77
CA LEU A 94 -1.10 4.45 6.92
C LEU A 94 -0.71 3.81 5.59
N ILE A 95 -1.41 4.17 4.52
CA ILE A 95 -1.08 3.65 3.20
C ILE A 95 0.29 4.14 2.75
N ARG A 96 0.61 5.41 3.04
CA ARG A 96 1.92 5.95 2.67
C ARG A 96 3.04 5.16 3.35
N VAL A 97 2.88 4.84 4.63
CA VAL A 97 3.89 4.05 5.33
C VAL A 97 4.02 2.67 4.72
N SER A 98 2.88 2.06 4.37
CA SER A 98 2.92 0.76 3.70
C SER A 98 3.68 0.84 2.38
N TYR A 99 3.38 1.86 1.57
CA TYR A 99 4.09 2.07 0.31
C TYR A 99 5.59 2.21 0.55
N GLU A 100 5.99 3.01 1.52
CA GLU A 100 7.40 3.24 1.77
C GLU A 100 8.13 1.99 2.21
N MET A 101 7.49 1.19 3.07
CA MET A 101 8.11 -0.05 3.51
C MET A 101 8.29 -1.04 2.37
N VAL A 102 7.29 -1.15 1.51
CA VAL A 102 7.36 -2.08 0.39
C VAL A 102 8.34 -1.57 -0.66
N ALA A 103 8.31 -0.27 -0.94
CA ALA A 103 9.22 0.33 -1.91
C ALA A 103 10.68 0.14 -1.51
N ALA A 104 10.95 0.21 -0.20
CA ALA A 104 12.31 0.05 0.28
C ALA A 104 12.87 -1.34 0.00
N LYS A 105 12.01 -2.33 -0.16
CA LYS A 105 12.43 -3.71 -0.44
C LYS A 105 12.28 -4.10 -1.89
N ALA A 106 11.76 -3.20 -2.72
CA ALA A 106 11.57 -3.52 -4.14
C ALA A 106 12.90 -3.43 -4.88
N PRO A 107 13.04 -4.18 -5.99
CA PRO A 107 14.30 -4.11 -6.76
C PRO A 107 14.53 -2.70 -7.27
N ARG A 108 15.67 -2.15 -6.93
CA ARG A 108 15.98 -0.76 -7.26
C ARG A 108 16.12 -0.50 -8.74
N LYS A 109 16.66 -1.43 -9.47
CA LYS A 109 16.87 -1.19 -10.88
C LYS A 109 15.57 -0.95 -11.63
N LYS A 110 14.45 -1.40 -11.11
CA LYS A 110 13.17 -1.13 -11.75
C LYS A 110 12.79 0.33 -11.67
N PHE A 111 13.20 1.00 -10.62
CA PHE A 111 12.96 2.43 -10.53
C PHE A 111 13.89 3.19 -11.42
N ARG A 112 15.12 2.80 -11.42
CA ARG A 112 16.16 3.58 -12.10
C ARG A 112 15.97 3.62 -13.58
N LYS A 113 15.40 2.61 -14.12
CA LYS A 113 15.16 2.59 -15.55
C LYS A 113 14.21 3.67 -16.00
N LYS A 114 13.40 4.09 -15.12
CA LYS A 114 12.50 5.14 -15.48
C LYS A 114 13.12 6.49 -15.37
N GLY A 115 14.02 6.55 -14.57
CA GLY A 115 14.65 7.79 -14.38
C GLY A 115 15.63 8.05 -15.39
N SER A 116 15.83 7.98 -15.32
CA SER A 116 16.64 8.29 -15.59
C SER A 116 17.31 8.96 -15.54
N ALA A 117 17.57 9.16 -15.35
CA ALA A 117 18.18 9.55 -15.19
C ALA A 117 18.71 9.91 -14.46
N SER A 118 18.88 9.89 -14.34
CA SER A 118 19.36 10.07 -13.61
C SER A 118 19.95 10.10 -12.92
N LYS A 119 20.32 10.04 -12.92
CA LYS A 119 20.90 9.91 -12.18
C LYS A 119 21.22 9.91 -11.48
N ARG A 120 21.54 9.88 -11.61
CA ARG A 120 22.01 9.83 -10.79
C ARG A 120 22.10 9.87 -10.16
N THR A 121 22.12 9.74 -10.59
CA THR A 121 22.36 9.66 -9.85
C THR A 121 22.66 9.35 -9.15
N ARG A 122 23.02 9.38 -9.32
CA ARG A 122 23.44 9.12 -8.53
C ARG A 122 23.65 8.78 -7.93
N LEU A 123 23.93 8.58 -8.34
CA LEU A 123 24.32 8.24 -7.72
C LEU A 123 24.52 7.78 -7.19
N LYS A 124 24.62 7.71 -7.43
CA LYS A 124 24.93 7.32 -6.93
C LYS A 124 25.05 6.86 -6.44
N ARG A 125 25.27 6.85 -6.84
CA ARG A 125 25.54 6.48 -6.40
C ARG A 125 25.62 5.87 -6.05
N LYS A 126 25.65 5.77 -6.48
CA LYS A 126 25.87 5.32 -6.23
C LYS A 126 25.83 4.85 -5.98
N ARG A 127 25.88 4.89 -6.49
CA ARG A 127 25.93 4.58 -6.29
C ARG A 127 25.73 4.41 -6.21
N ALA A 128 25.57 4.41 -6.93
CA ALA A 128 25.21 4.39 -6.91
C ALA A 128 25.35 4.19 -6.69
#